data_b8a367d81ea3428fdc6516b5aef5f334
#
_entry.id   b8a367d81ea3428fdc6516b5aef5f334
#
_cell.length_a   1.000
_cell.length_b   1.000
_cell.length_c   1.000
_cell.angle_alpha   90.00
_cell.angle_beta   90.00
_cell.angle_gamma   90.00
#
_symmetry.space_group_name_H-M   'P 1'
#
loop_
_entity.id
_entity.type
_entity.pdbx_description
1 polymer ?
#
loop_
_entity_poly.entity_id
_entity_poly.type
_entity_poly.pdbx_seq_one_letter_code
_entity_poly.pdbx_strand_id
1 'polypeptide(L)'
;MLATVNDLVALLEELMPSNLAEDWDNVGLMLGRRGKTVKKILLALDLTKEVVEQAISQKADLIVTHHPAIFKKLKRVVDNDWQQDLLLTLAEKGIAVYSAHTNLDCVSTGVNDVLAKLLKLEDTDVLDESNGLGRIGVVEEMALADYAQLVKASLKADYVIVGDAGKPVHKVAVCGGAGSDLIDIALAKGADTLVTGDVKYHSAQQAVFSGLNIIDAGHQP
;
A
#
# COMPACT_ATOMS: atom_id res chain seq x y z
N MET A 1 -4.36 22.07 -24.54
CA MET A 1 -5.01 22.51 -23.28
C MET A 1 -4.23 21.88 -22.13
N LEU A 2 -3.97 22.59 -21.04
CA LEU A 2 -3.32 21.98 -19.87
C LEU A 2 -4.39 21.22 -19.07
N ALA A 3 -4.03 20.05 -18.52
CA ALA A 3 -4.91 19.27 -17.69
C ALA A 3 -5.28 20.01 -16.39
N THR A 4 -6.49 19.82 -15.92
CA THR A 4 -6.94 20.30 -14.60
C THR A 4 -6.86 19.21 -13.55
N VAL A 5 -6.99 19.56 -12.27
CA VAL A 5 -7.12 18.57 -11.17
C VAL A 5 -8.26 17.59 -11.48
N ASN A 6 -9.40 18.08 -12.02
CA ASN A 6 -10.52 17.21 -12.36
C ASN A 6 -10.19 16.20 -13.46
N ASP A 7 -9.42 16.59 -14.47
CA ASP A 7 -9.01 15.70 -15.56
C ASP A 7 -8.08 14.59 -15.02
N LEU A 8 -7.18 14.95 -14.09
CA LEU A 8 -6.30 13.99 -13.44
C LEU A 8 -7.06 13.07 -12.47
N VAL A 9 -8.02 13.61 -11.71
CA VAL A 9 -8.89 12.77 -10.87
C VAL A 9 -9.65 11.75 -11.74
N ALA A 10 -10.21 12.17 -12.88
CA ALA A 10 -10.89 11.23 -13.78
C ALA A 10 -9.97 10.13 -14.31
N LEU A 11 -8.73 10.49 -14.69
CA LEU A 11 -7.73 9.52 -15.12
C LEU A 11 -7.33 8.55 -13.99
N LEU A 12 -7.12 9.08 -12.77
CA LEU A 12 -6.75 8.27 -11.62
C LEU A 12 -7.88 7.33 -11.21
N GLU A 13 -9.14 7.78 -11.29
CA GLU A 13 -10.32 6.94 -11.06
C GLU A 13 -10.50 5.85 -12.13
N GLU A 14 -10.06 6.09 -13.37
CA GLU A 14 -10.04 5.05 -14.41
C GLU A 14 -8.97 3.98 -14.13
N LEU A 15 -7.79 4.41 -13.66
CA LEU A 15 -6.67 3.51 -13.35
C LEU A 15 -6.85 2.74 -12.03
N MET A 16 -7.43 3.40 -11.04
CA MET A 16 -7.58 2.90 -9.66
C MET A 16 -8.96 3.30 -9.12
N PRO A 17 -10.04 2.64 -9.58
CA PRO A 17 -11.41 3.02 -9.22
C PRO A 17 -11.63 3.04 -7.70
N SER A 18 -12.22 4.12 -7.19
CA SER A 18 -12.49 4.28 -5.75
C SER A 18 -13.41 3.21 -5.16
N ASN A 19 -14.24 2.57 -5.99
CA ASN A 19 -15.12 1.47 -5.56
C ASN A 19 -14.38 0.16 -5.27
N LEU A 20 -13.09 0.08 -5.55
CA LEU A 20 -12.23 -1.05 -5.15
C LEU A 20 -11.60 -0.83 -3.77
N ALA A 21 -11.75 0.35 -3.18
CA ALA A 21 -11.24 0.61 -1.84
C ALA A 21 -12.09 -0.13 -0.80
N GLU A 22 -11.44 -0.50 0.30
CA GLU A 22 -12.10 -1.06 1.46
C GLU A 22 -13.14 -0.07 2.04
N ASP A 23 -14.24 -0.58 2.60
CA ASP A 23 -15.35 0.23 3.12
C ASP A 23 -14.94 1.23 4.22
N TRP A 24 -13.88 0.90 4.97
CA TRP A 24 -13.33 1.74 6.04
C TRP A 24 -12.34 2.80 5.53
N ASP A 25 -11.91 2.70 4.27
CA ASP A 25 -10.85 3.53 3.69
C ASP A 25 -11.38 4.90 3.25
N ASN A 26 -10.45 5.81 2.94
CA ASN A 26 -10.74 7.12 2.39
C ASN A 26 -9.77 7.43 1.25
N VAL A 27 -10.23 7.27 0.02
CA VAL A 27 -9.43 7.47 -1.21
C VAL A 27 -9.99 8.60 -2.06
N GLY A 28 -9.24 9.03 -3.05
CA GLY A 28 -9.65 10.06 -4.00
C GLY A 28 -9.10 11.46 -3.70
N LEU A 29 -9.77 12.49 -4.19
CA LEU A 29 -9.35 13.89 -3.98
C LEU A 29 -9.65 14.35 -2.56
N MET A 30 -8.58 14.46 -1.75
CA MET A 30 -8.66 14.86 -0.33
C MET A 30 -8.71 16.36 -0.13
N LEU A 31 -8.01 17.11 -0.96
CA LEU A 31 -7.88 18.56 -0.85
C LEU A 31 -7.70 19.19 -2.23
N GLY A 32 -8.27 20.36 -2.46
CA GLY A 32 -7.95 21.17 -3.63
C GLY A 32 -9.16 21.60 -4.48
N ARG A 33 -8.87 22.38 -5.49
CA ARG A 33 -9.85 22.92 -6.43
C ARG A 33 -9.83 22.14 -7.74
N ARG A 34 -10.93 21.47 -8.09
CA ARG A 34 -11.04 20.63 -9.30
C ARG A 34 -10.69 21.36 -10.59
N GLY A 35 -11.00 22.64 -10.71
CA GLY A 35 -10.73 23.44 -11.91
C GLY A 35 -9.31 24.01 -12.00
N LYS A 36 -8.43 23.77 -11.00
CA LYS A 36 -7.05 24.26 -11.05
C LYS A 36 -6.26 23.50 -12.12
N THR A 37 -5.50 24.24 -12.93
CA THR A 37 -4.54 23.66 -13.90
C THR A 37 -3.38 22.99 -13.19
N VAL A 38 -2.98 21.80 -13.67
CA VAL A 38 -1.85 21.03 -13.17
C VAL A 38 -0.75 20.96 -14.22
N LYS A 39 0.46 21.34 -13.82
CA LYS A 39 1.68 21.28 -14.63
C LYS A 39 2.70 20.32 -14.00
N LYS A 40 2.68 20.19 -12.68
CA LYS A 40 3.62 19.33 -11.94
C LYS A 40 2.89 18.54 -10.88
N ILE A 41 3.17 17.24 -10.85
CA ILE A 41 2.69 16.28 -9.85
C ILE A 41 3.89 15.82 -9.03
N LEU A 42 3.72 15.76 -7.71
CA LEU A 42 4.63 15.11 -6.78
C LEU A 42 4.00 13.80 -6.31
N LEU A 43 4.75 12.71 -6.40
CA LEU A 43 4.33 11.40 -5.87
C LEU A 43 5.03 11.17 -4.53
N ALA A 44 4.28 10.69 -3.56
CA ALA A 44 4.80 10.36 -2.23
C ALA A 44 4.04 9.17 -1.64
N LEU A 45 4.62 8.48 -0.68
CA LEU A 45 3.93 7.45 0.09
C LEU A 45 2.99 8.12 1.11
N ASP A 46 3.55 9.00 1.92
CA ASP A 46 2.86 9.74 2.99
C ASP A 46 2.84 11.24 2.73
N LEU A 47 1.85 11.93 3.30
CA LEU A 47 1.85 13.38 3.37
C LEU A 47 2.60 13.83 4.64
N THR A 48 3.92 14.04 4.52
CA THR A 48 4.77 14.54 5.60
C THR A 48 5.09 16.02 5.43
N LYS A 49 5.68 16.63 6.47
CA LYS A 49 6.14 18.02 6.41
C LYS A 49 7.17 18.22 5.29
N GLU A 50 8.11 17.29 5.15
CA GLU A 50 9.16 17.29 4.13
C GLU A 50 8.57 17.21 2.71
N VAL A 51 7.54 16.37 2.52
CA VAL A 51 6.82 16.26 1.24
C VAL A 51 6.09 17.57 0.91
N VAL A 52 5.47 18.22 1.88
CA VAL A 52 4.80 19.53 1.69
C VAL A 52 5.85 20.61 1.34
N GLU A 53 6.96 20.69 2.07
CA GLU A 53 8.05 21.62 1.78
C GLU A 53 8.64 21.40 0.38
N GLN A 54 8.82 20.13 0.00
CA GLN A 54 9.27 19.76 -1.34
C GLN A 54 8.26 20.17 -2.42
N ALA A 55 6.97 19.92 -2.20
CA ALA A 55 5.92 20.33 -3.14
C ALA A 55 5.90 21.84 -3.36
N ILE A 56 6.04 22.62 -2.30
CA ILE A 56 6.12 24.09 -2.36
C ILE A 56 7.36 24.55 -3.13
N SER A 57 8.54 24.02 -2.76
CA SER A 57 9.80 24.41 -3.38
C SER A 57 9.87 24.07 -4.86
N GLN A 58 9.31 22.94 -5.24
CA GLN A 58 9.22 22.47 -6.64
C GLN A 58 8.04 23.06 -7.41
N LYS A 59 7.16 23.83 -6.75
CA LYS A 59 5.94 24.38 -7.34
C LYS A 59 5.03 23.28 -7.91
N ALA A 60 4.83 22.21 -7.16
CA ALA A 60 3.87 21.19 -7.50
C ALA A 60 2.44 21.74 -7.42
N ASP A 61 1.56 21.28 -8.31
CA ASP A 61 0.16 21.65 -8.34
C ASP A 61 -0.73 20.58 -7.70
N LEU A 62 -0.27 19.33 -7.71
CA LEU A 62 -0.94 18.17 -7.15
C LEU A 62 0.08 17.28 -6.47
N ILE A 63 -0.25 16.78 -5.28
CA ILE A 63 0.44 15.67 -4.62
C ILE A 63 -0.45 14.44 -4.77
N VAL A 64 0.12 13.31 -5.17
CA VAL A 64 -0.55 12.00 -5.14
C VAL A 64 0.16 11.17 -4.07
N THR A 65 -0.59 10.74 -3.06
CA THR A 65 -0.08 9.89 -1.98
C THR A 65 -0.69 8.50 -2.06
N HIS A 66 0.03 7.49 -1.51
CA HIS A 66 -0.56 6.18 -1.24
C HIS A 66 -1.41 6.25 0.03
N HIS A 67 -0.82 6.54 1.16
CA HIS A 67 -1.58 6.67 2.39
C HIS A 67 -2.50 7.90 2.37
N PRO A 68 -3.75 7.75 2.85
CA PRO A 68 -4.72 8.84 2.84
C PRO A 68 -4.25 10.05 3.67
N ALA A 69 -4.16 11.20 3.00
CA ALA A 69 -3.83 12.46 3.68
C ALA A 69 -4.88 12.83 4.75
N ILE A 70 -6.11 12.35 4.59
CA ILE A 70 -7.19 12.43 5.57
C ILE A 70 -7.75 11.02 5.77
N PHE A 71 -7.24 10.28 6.74
CA PHE A 71 -7.72 8.94 7.04
C PHE A 71 -8.97 8.94 7.91
N LYS A 72 -8.99 9.73 8.99
CA LYS A 72 -10.13 9.87 9.90
C LYS A 72 -10.91 11.13 9.61
N LYS A 73 -12.24 11.09 9.82
CA LYS A 73 -13.11 12.27 9.66
C LYS A 73 -12.61 13.44 10.50
N LEU A 74 -12.33 14.56 9.87
CA LEU A 74 -11.92 15.78 10.54
C LEU A 74 -13.16 16.51 11.11
N LYS A 75 -13.10 16.89 12.39
CA LYS A 75 -14.13 17.72 13.03
C LYS A 75 -13.84 19.23 12.88
N ARG A 76 -12.59 19.55 12.62
CA ARG A 76 -12.06 20.93 12.45
C ARG A 76 -10.78 20.88 11.62
N VAL A 77 -10.35 22.00 11.09
CA VAL A 77 -9.03 22.16 10.46
C VAL A 77 -8.41 23.41 11.06
N VAL A 78 -7.41 23.22 11.91
CA VAL A 78 -6.72 24.26 12.69
C VAL A 78 -5.24 23.95 12.80
N ASP A 79 -4.41 24.94 13.05
CA ASP A 79 -2.95 24.87 13.02
C ASP A 79 -2.29 24.27 14.28
N ASN A 80 -3.08 23.90 15.28
CA ASN A 80 -2.57 23.25 16.50
C ASN A 80 -2.48 21.72 16.43
N ASP A 81 -2.76 21.14 15.28
CA ASP A 81 -2.60 19.73 14.95
C ASP A 81 -1.72 19.62 13.70
N TRP A 82 -0.66 18.81 13.76
CA TRP A 82 0.36 18.77 12.71
C TRP A 82 -0.21 18.37 11.34
N GLN A 83 -1.15 17.42 11.29
CA GLN A 83 -1.74 16.95 10.03
C GLN A 83 -2.67 18.01 9.45
N GLN A 84 -3.45 18.68 10.29
CA GLN A 84 -4.35 19.75 9.88
C GLN A 84 -3.58 20.99 9.41
N ASP A 85 -2.44 21.30 10.05
CA ASP A 85 -1.54 22.40 9.62
C ASP A 85 -0.95 22.15 8.23
N LEU A 86 -0.57 20.90 7.90
CA LEU A 86 -0.14 20.53 6.55
C LEU A 86 -1.26 20.76 5.53
N LEU A 87 -2.50 20.39 5.86
CA LEU A 87 -3.66 20.60 4.97
C LEU A 87 -3.96 22.09 4.78
N LEU A 88 -3.87 22.89 5.86
CA LEU A 88 -4.02 24.35 5.78
C LEU A 88 -2.95 24.97 4.88
N THR A 89 -1.69 24.59 5.10
CA THR A 89 -0.56 25.08 4.30
C THR A 89 -0.78 24.75 2.81
N LEU A 90 -1.19 23.55 2.47
CA LEU A 90 -1.46 23.17 1.08
C LEU A 90 -2.65 23.91 0.50
N ALA A 91 -3.71 24.11 1.29
CA ALA A 91 -4.88 24.91 0.87
C ALA A 91 -4.49 26.37 0.55
N GLU A 92 -3.69 27.00 1.40
CA GLU A 92 -3.17 28.38 1.20
C GLU A 92 -2.28 28.48 -0.03
N LYS A 93 -1.45 27.46 -0.29
CA LYS A 93 -0.60 27.39 -1.49
C LYS A 93 -1.38 26.94 -2.74
N GLY A 94 -2.62 26.54 -2.55
CA GLY A 94 -3.48 26.04 -3.63
C GLY A 94 -2.98 24.72 -4.24
N ILE A 95 -2.28 23.88 -3.48
CA ILE A 95 -1.80 22.57 -3.90
C ILE A 95 -2.87 21.54 -3.59
N ALA A 96 -3.25 20.74 -4.59
CA ALA A 96 -4.23 19.66 -4.42
C ALA A 96 -3.57 18.39 -3.87
N VAL A 97 -4.36 17.53 -3.21
CA VAL A 97 -3.92 16.21 -2.74
C VAL A 97 -4.93 15.16 -3.17
N TYR A 98 -4.46 14.10 -3.80
CA TYR A 98 -5.20 12.88 -4.12
C TYR A 98 -4.52 11.70 -3.44
N SER A 99 -5.31 10.80 -2.85
CA SER A 99 -4.78 9.58 -2.22
C SER A 99 -5.34 8.33 -2.89
N ALA A 100 -4.47 7.37 -3.22
CA ALA A 100 -4.80 6.06 -3.76
C ALA A 100 -4.19 5.00 -2.83
N HIS A 101 -5.03 4.35 -2.05
CA HIS A 101 -4.64 3.44 -0.98
C HIS A 101 -5.07 2.01 -1.32
N THR A 102 -6.04 1.45 -0.61
CA THR A 102 -6.45 0.06 -0.85
C THR A 102 -6.99 -0.18 -2.26
N ASN A 103 -7.56 0.82 -2.92
CA ASN A 103 -7.92 0.72 -4.33
C ASN A 103 -6.70 0.49 -5.25
N LEU A 104 -5.53 1.09 -4.95
CA LEU A 104 -4.28 0.83 -5.67
C LEU A 104 -3.70 -0.56 -5.34
N ASP A 105 -3.96 -1.06 -4.13
CA ASP A 105 -3.52 -2.40 -3.71
C ASP A 105 -4.32 -3.51 -4.42
N CYS A 106 -5.58 -3.24 -4.76
CA CYS A 106 -6.50 -4.20 -5.37
C CYS A 106 -6.38 -4.30 -6.90
N VAL A 107 -6.04 -3.20 -7.59
CA VAL A 107 -6.02 -3.21 -9.06
C VAL A 107 -4.92 -4.09 -9.65
N SER A 108 -5.19 -4.62 -10.85
CA SER A 108 -4.15 -5.25 -11.67
C SER A 108 -3.04 -4.25 -11.97
N THR A 109 -1.79 -4.69 -11.91
CA THR A 109 -0.58 -3.87 -12.02
C THR A 109 -0.36 -2.90 -10.85
N GLY A 110 -1.14 -3.01 -9.78
CA GLY A 110 -0.99 -2.26 -8.54
C GLY A 110 0.15 -2.76 -7.65
N VAL A 111 0.13 -2.32 -6.39
CA VAL A 111 1.21 -2.60 -5.42
C VAL A 111 1.45 -4.10 -5.27
N ASN A 112 0.40 -4.91 -5.13
CA ASN A 112 0.54 -6.35 -4.88
C ASN A 112 1.07 -7.13 -6.10
N ASP A 113 0.79 -6.69 -7.33
CA ASP A 113 1.41 -7.28 -8.52
C ASP A 113 2.91 -6.95 -8.63
N VAL A 114 3.29 -5.74 -8.24
CA VAL A 114 4.70 -5.34 -8.18
C VAL A 114 5.43 -6.16 -7.12
N LEU A 115 4.84 -6.33 -5.94
CA LEU A 115 5.40 -7.17 -4.88
C LEU A 115 5.55 -8.63 -5.32
N ALA A 116 4.51 -9.24 -5.90
CA ALA A 116 4.56 -10.61 -6.41
C ALA A 116 5.72 -10.78 -7.40
N LYS A 117 5.90 -9.83 -8.33
CA LYS A 117 7.00 -9.85 -9.30
C LYS A 117 8.37 -9.70 -8.64
N LEU A 118 8.52 -8.79 -7.68
CA LEU A 118 9.78 -8.58 -6.94
C LEU A 118 10.17 -9.83 -6.14
N LEU A 119 9.18 -10.52 -5.57
CA LEU A 119 9.34 -11.75 -4.80
C LEU A 119 9.41 -13.00 -5.67
N LYS A 120 9.43 -12.83 -7.01
CA LYS A 120 9.58 -13.91 -8.02
C LYS A 120 8.44 -14.95 -7.99
N LEU A 121 7.23 -14.53 -7.65
CA LEU A 121 6.07 -15.41 -7.76
C LEU A 121 5.73 -15.64 -9.23
N GLU A 122 5.54 -16.91 -9.58
CA GLU A 122 5.05 -17.38 -10.87
C GLU A 122 3.60 -17.86 -10.70
N ASP A 123 2.84 -17.97 -11.81
CA ASP A 123 1.44 -18.40 -11.85
C ASP A 123 0.57 -17.64 -10.82
N THR A 124 0.72 -16.32 -10.81
CA THR A 124 0.09 -15.46 -9.82
C THR A 124 -1.42 -15.30 -10.06
N ASP A 125 -2.18 -15.34 -8.96
CA ASP A 125 -3.60 -15.06 -8.90
C ASP A 125 -3.91 -14.12 -7.73
N VAL A 126 -5.12 -13.58 -7.69
CA VAL A 126 -5.61 -12.76 -6.57
C VAL A 126 -5.74 -13.62 -5.31
N LEU A 127 -5.26 -13.11 -4.17
CA LEU A 127 -5.36 -13.80 -2.89
C LEU A 127 -6.79 -13.74 -2.33
N ASP A 128 -7.35 -12.54 -2.18
CA ASP A 128 -8.74 -12.36 -1.77
C ASP A 128 -9.62 -11.94 -2.96
N GLU A 129 -10.40 -12.89 -3.47
CA GLU A 129 -11.30 -12.66 -4.62
C GLU A 129 -12.46 -11.72 -4.30
N SER A 130 -12.77 -11.49 -3.03
CA SER A 130 -13.90 -10.66 -2.64
C SER A 130 -13.67 -9.18 -2.91
N ASN A 131 -12.41 -8.73 -2.85
CA ASN A 131 -12.00 -7.33 -3.01
C ASN A 131 -10.80 -7.12 -3.94
N GLY A 132 -10.13 -8.20 -4.38
CA GLY A 132 -8.95 -8.12 -5.24
C GLY A 132 -7.62 -7.94 -4.51
N LEU A 133 -7.61 -8.02 -3.17
CA LEU A 133 -6.45 -7.73 -2.35
C LEU A 133 -5.44 -8.89 -2.32
N GLY A 134 -4.16 -8.53 -2.30
CA GLY A 134 -3.05 -9.49 -2.24
C GLY A 134 -2.88 -10.32 -3.51
N ARG A 135 -1.80 -11.07 -3.56
CA ARG A 135 -1.50 -12.04 -4.63
C ARG A 135 -1.03 -13.35 -4.01
N ILE A 136 -1.25 -14.44 -4.75
CA ILE A 136 -0.75 -15.76 -4.41
C ILE A 136 -0.13 -16.38 -5.65
N GLY A 137 0.99 -17.07 -5.50
CA GLY A 137 1.68 -17.71 -6.61
C GLY A 137 2.68 -18.76 -6.10
N VAL A 138 3.49 -19.28 -6.99
CA VAL A 138 4.50 -20.28 -6.64
C VAL A 138 5.92 -19.76 -6.86
N VAL A 139 6.85 -20.31 -6.10
CA VAL A 139 8.29 -20.14 -6.29
C VAL A 139 8.95 -21.52 -6.37
N GLU A 140 10.18 -21.60 -6.87
CA GLU A 140 11.00 -22.81 -6.73
C GLU A 140 11.11 -23.15 -5.23
N GLU A 141 10.87 -24.42 -4.88
CA GLU A 141 10.88 -24.84 -3.48
C GLU A 141 12.24 -24.59 -2.82
N MET A 142 12.24 -23.93 -1.69
CA MET A 142 13.45 -23.60 -0.95
C MET A 142 13.21 -23.53 0.56
N ALA A 143 14.31 -23.47 1.33
CA ALA A 143 14.22 -23.27 2.77
C ALA A 143 13.68 -21.87 3.12
N LEU A 144 12.89 -21.76 4.21
CA LEU A 144 12.33 -20.51 4.68
C LEU A 144 13.39 -19.42 4.92
N ALA A 145 14.55 -19.81 5.46
CA ALA A 145 15.65 -18.88 5.69
C ALA A 145 16.19 -18.26 4.39
N ASP A 146 16.29 -19.07 3.32
CA ASP A 146 16.79 -18.59 2.02
C ASP A 146 15.76 -17.66 1.36
N TYR A 147 14.47 -18.01 1.44
CA TYR A 147 13.41 -17.16 0.92
C TYR A 147 13.30 -15.83 1.71
N ALA A 148 13.46 -15.86 3.03
CA ALA A 148 13.50 -14.65 3.84
C ALA A 148 14.65 -13.70 3.43
N GLN A 149 15.82 -14.25 3.07
CA GLN A 149 16.92 -13.45 2.54
C GLN A 149 16.59 -12.87 1.14
N LEU A 150 15.90 -13.64 0.29
CA LEU A 150 15.41 -13.16 -1.01
C LEU A 150 14.44 -12.00 -0.80
N VAL A 151 13.44 -12.14 0.09
CA VAL A 151 12.48 -11.08 0.44
C VAL A 151 13.21 -9.83 0.90
N LYS A 152 14.11 -9.97 1.89
CA LYS A 152 14.92 -8.86 2.41
C LYS A 152 15.68 -8.14 1.31
N ALA A 153 16.34 -8.86 0.43
CA ALA A 153 17.15 -8.29 -0.66
C ALA A 153 16.28 -7.63 -1.74
N SER A 154 15.19 -8.29 -2.14
CA SER A 154 14.30 -7.81 -3.20
C SER A 154 13.55 -6.53 -2.81
N LEU A 155 13.15 -6.43 -1.55
CA LEU A 155 12.45 -5.26 -1.00
C LEU A 155 13.42 -4.21 -0.43
N LYS A 156 14.73 -4.51 -0.38
CA LYS A 156 15.77 -3.65 0.24
C LYS A 156 15.49 -3.34 1.71
N ALA A 157 14.81 -4.25 2.40
CA ALA A 157 14.47 -4.11 3.80
C ALA A 157 15.74 -4.16 4.67
N ASP A 158 15.78 -3.37 5.74
CA ASP A 158 16.90 -3.41 6.69
C ASP A 158 16.91 -4.75 7.44
N TYR A 159 15.73 -5.28 7.74
CA TYR A 159 15.52 -6.59 8.38
C TYR A 159 14.17 -7.18 7.97
N VAL A 160 13.99 -8.47 8.20
CA VAL A 160 12.70 -9.17 8.16
C VAL A 160 12.53 -9.99 9.43
N ILE A 161 11.28 -10.11 9.90
CA ILE A 161 10.94 -10.97 11.06
C ILE A 161 10.23 -12.20 10.53
N VAL A 162 10.66 -13.38 10.97
CA VAL A 162 10.16 -14.65 10.45
C VAL A 162 9.47 -15.46 11.55
N GLY A 163 8.25 -15.91 11.27
CA GLY A 163 7.57 -16.95 12.02
C GLY A 163 7.66 -18.27 11.24
N ASP A 164 8.32 -19.25 11.80
CA ASP A 164 8.60 -20.55 11.16
C ASP A 164 7.57 -21.60 11.59
N ALA A 165 6.80 -22.11 10.63
CA ALA A 165 5.84 -23.20 10.81
C ALA A 165 6.44 -24.58 10.46
N GLY A 166 7.74 -24.64 10.18
CA GLY A 166 8.45 -25.88 9.85
C GLY A 166 8.20 -26.40 8.44
N LYS A 167 7.80 -25.54 7.51
CA LYS A 167 7.54 -25.91 6.11
C LYS A 167 8.55 -25.28 5.16
N PRO A 168 8.92 -25.94 4.06
CA PRO A 168 9.60 -25.29 2.94
C PRO A 168 8.67 -24.24 2.32
N VAL A 169 9.24 -23.29 1.60
CA VAL A 169 8.52 -22.26 0.86
C VAL A 169 8.36 -22.70 -0.58
N HIS A 170 7.12 -22.78 -1.05
CA HIS A 170 6.77 -23.05 -2.44
C HIS A 170 5.56 -22.24 -2.89
N LYS A 171 4.45 -22.25 -2.14
CA LYS A 171 3.24 -21.48 -2.47
C LYS A 171 3.12 -20.28 -1.56
N VAL A 172 3.38 -19.12 -2.12
CA VAL A 172 3.53 -17.87 -1.38
C VAL A 172 2.34 -16.93 -1.63
N ALA A 173 1.76 -16.45 -0.53
CA ALA A 173 0.86 -15.31 -0.54
C ALA A 173 1.63 -14.03 -0.20
N VAL A 174 1.27 -12.89 -0.80
CA VAL A 174 1.84 -11.57 -0.50
C VAL A 174 0.75 -10.52 -0.40
N CYS A 175 0.88 -9.65 0.60
CA CYS A 175 0.08 -8.45 0.74
C CYS A 175 0.93 -7.31 1.28
N GLY A 176 0.99 -6.19 0.56
CA GLY A 176 1.65 -4.96 1.01
C GLY A 176 0.98 -4.37 2.25
N GLY A 177 1.73 -3.59 3.02
CA GLY A 177 1.23 -3.00 4.26
C GLY A 177 0.88 -4.06 5.32
N ALA A 178 -0.21 -3.86 6.06
CA ALA A 178 -0.64 -4.70 7.18
C ALA A 178 -1.66 -5.77 6.73
N GLY A 179 -1.18 -6.88 6.16
CA GLY A 179 -2.01 -7.97 5.60
C GLY A 179 -2.25 -9.16 6.53
N SER A 180 -2.09 -9.02 7.86
CA SER A 180 -2.29 -10.15 8.79
C SER A 180 -3.72 -10.72 8.78
N ASP A 181 -4.71 -9.94 8.37
CA ASP A 181 -6.10 -10.39 8.28
C ASP A 181 -6.33 -11.40 7.14
N LEU A 182 -5.37 -11.53 6.22
CA LEU A 182 -5.40 -12.50 5.12
C LEU A 182 -4.82 -13.88 5.46
N ILE A 183 -4.37 -14.13 6.71
CA ILE A 183 -3.80 -15.41 7.15
C ILE A 183 -4.76 -16.58 6.84
N ASP A 184 -6.03 -16.47 7.20
CA ASP A 184 -7.00 -17.54 7.00
C ASP A 184 -7.30 -17.78 5.51
N ILE A 185 -7.31 -16.72 4.70
CA ILE A 185 -7.51 -16.81 3.23
C ILE A 185 -6.27 -17.45 2.59
N ALA A 186 -5.06 -17.08 3.00
CA ALA A 186 -3.82 -17.66 2.52
C ALA A 186 -3.77 -19.18 2.80
N LEU A 187 -4.13 -19.59 4.03
CA LEU A 187 -4.26 -20.99 4.41
C LEU A 187 -5.30 -21.73 3.56
N ALA A 188 -6.49 -21.16 3.39
CA ALA A 188 -7.59 -21.76 2.61
C ALA A 188 -7.20 -21.96 1.13
N LYS A 189 -6.39 -21.05 0.58
CA LYS A 189 -5.83 -21.17 -0.78
C LYS A 189 -4.57 -22.06 -0.86
N GLY A 190 -4.16 -22.64 0.28
CA GLY A 190 -3.06 -23.60 0.37
C GLY A 190 -1.67 -22.98 0.31
N ALA A 191 -1.52 -21.70 0.69
CA ALA A 191 -0.21 -21.09 0.87
C ALA A 191 0.54 -21.78 2.03
N ASP A 192 1.85 -21.95 1.88
CA ASP A 192 2.76 -22.34 2.96
C ASP A 192 3.43 -21.13 3.62
N THR A 193 3.44 -19.99 2.94
CA THR A 193 4.11 -18.77 3.39
C THR A 193 3.26 -17.54 3.06
N LEU A 194 3.17 -16.60 4.00
CA LEU A 194 2.63 -15.25 3.78
C LEU A 194 3.72 -14.21 4.01
N VAL A 195 3.92 -13.32 3.03
CA VAL A 195 4.79 -12.14 3.14
C VAL A 195 3.91 -10.90 3.28
N THR A 196 4.11 -10.12 4.35
CA THR A 196 3.35 -8.89 4.62
C THR A 196 4.14 -7.99 5.57
N GLY A 197 3.52 -6.97 6.15
CA GLY A 197 4.11 -6.10 7.18
C GLY A 197 3.21 -5.94 8.39
N ASP A 198 3.72 -5.24 9.42
CA ASP A 198 2.99 -4.90 10.65
C ASP A 198 2.35 -6.10 11.37
N VAL A 199 3.02 -7.24 11.36
CA VAL A 199 2.49 -8.47 11.93
C VAL A 199 2.53 -8.42 13.46
N LYS A 200 1.35 -8.45 14.07
CA LYS A 200 1.23 -8.49 15.54
C LYS A 200 1.61 -9.86 16.08
N TYR A 201 2.09 -9.89 17.33
CA TYR A 201 2.50 -11.13 18.01
C TYR A 201 1.47 -12.27 17.90
N HIS A 202 0.20 -11.98 18.20
CA HIS A 202 -0.83 -13.02 18.15
C HIS A 202 -1.17 -13.49 16.74
N SER A 203 -1.10 -12.60 15.74
CA SER A 203 -1.27 -12.97 14.33
C SER A 203 -0.13 -13.88 13.86
N ALA A 204 1.12 -13.58 14.24
CA ALA A 204 2.25 -14.45 13.96
C ALA A 204 2.11 -15.82 14.63
N GLN A 205 1.67 -15.85 15.88
CA GLN A 205 1.42 -17.09 16.61
C GLN A 205 0.33 -17.93 15.93
N GLN A 206 -0.79 -17.30 15.54
CA GLN A 206 -1.88 -17.96 14.80
C GLN A 206 -1.36 -18.58 13.50
N ALA A 207 -0.63 -17.81 12.67
CA ALA A 207 -0.08 -18.28 11.41
C ALA A 207 0.78 -19.55 11.62
N VAL A 208 1.75 -19.47 12.52
CA VAL A 208 2.67 -20.59 12.80
C VAL A 208 1.93 -21.82 13.32
N PHE A 209 1.02 -21.68 14.27
CA PHE A 209 0.21 -22.79 14.78
C PHE A 209 -0.69 -23.42 13.72
N SER A 210 -1.15 -22.63 12.77
CA SER A 210 -1.97 -23.10 11.64
C SER A 210 -1.14 -23.68 10.50
N GLY A 211 0.20 -23.70 10.62
CA GLY A 211 1.10 -24.25 9.63
C GLY A 211 1.40 -23.33 8.45
N LEU A 212 1.36 -22.01 8.66
CA LEU A 212 1.74 -20.99 7.70
C LEU A 212 3.00 -20.27 8.18
N ASN A 213 4.07 -20.32 7.39
CA ASN A 213 5.21 -19.44 7.62
C ASN A 213 4.77 -17.98 7.41
N ILE A 214 5.29 -17.06 8.21
CA ILE A 214 5.02 -15.66 8.05
C ILE A 214 6.32 -14.86 7.99
N ILE A 215 6.43 -13.97 7.01
CA ILE A 215 7.56 -13.06 6.86
C ILE A 215 7.02 -11.65 6.96
N ASP A 216 7.36 -10.96 8.05
CA ASP A 216 7.10 -9.53 8.22
C ASP A 216 8.29 -8.76 7.65
N ALA A 217 8.08 -8.10 6.52
CA ALA A 217 9.07 -7.29 5.83
C ALA A 217 8.98 -5.79 6.18
N GLY A 218 8.09 -5.44 7.11
CA GLY A 218 7.74 -4.05 7.40
C GLY A 218 6.63 -3.51 6.52
N HIS A 219 6.08 -2.36 6.90
CA HIS A 219 4.97 -1.73 6.18
C HIS A 219 5.41 -1.18 4.81
N GLN A 220 6.62 -0.63 4.77
CA GLN A 220 7.24 0.00 3.60
C GLN A 220 8.76 -0.24 3.62
N PRO A 221 9.19 -1.42 3.24
CA PRO A 221 10.61 -1.73 3.17
C PRO A 221 11.34 -0.97 2.06
#